data_faa423e63457c059ef4de82015e5d8f1
#
_entry.id   faa423e63457c059ef4de82015e5d8f1
#
_cell.length_a   1.000
_cell.length_b   1.000
_cell.length_c   1.000
_cell.angle_alpha   90.00
_cell.angle_beta   90.00
_cell.angle_gamma   90.00
#
_symmetry.space_group_name_H-M   'P 1'
#
loop_
_entity.id
_entity.type
_entity.pdbx_description
1 polymer ?
#
loop_
_entity_poly.entity_id
_entity_poly.type
_entity_poly.pdbx_seq_one_letter_code
_entity_poly.pdbx_strand_id
1 'polypeptide(L)'
;VSIPVLRKDFTIDDYMIYQASAMNASAVLLICSILDDGQLKAYGELAAELGLTAPVEAHTETEIERALKSGAGVIGVNNRNLKNFTVDFSNAANLRERIPTNVIFVAESGVKEPQDVGVLAEIGADAVLIGEALMRAEDKTERLAEFKQAAAQGREKAAEQVQTSDVQS
;
A
#
# COMPACT_ATOMS: atom_id res chain seq x y z
N VAL A 1 0.76 12.09 -18.70
CA VAL A 1 -0.43 11.28 -18.38
C VAL A 1 -1.35 12.07 -17.46
N SER A 2 -2.64 11.77 -17.48
CA SER A 2 -3.67 12.49 -16.70
C SER A 2 -3.97 11.82 -15.35
N ILE A 3 -3.37 10.67 -15.06
CA ILE A 3 -3.52 9.95 -13.79
C ILE A 3 -2.36 10.26 -12.85
N PRO A 4 -2.57 10.18 -11.51
CA PRO A 4 -1.49 10.33 -10.54
C PRO A 4 -0.35 9.33 -10.76
N VAL A 5 0.89 9.77 -10.56
CA VAL A 5 2.09 8.95 -10.76
C VAL A 5 2.85 8.82 -9.44
N LEU A 6 3.08 7.59 -9.01
CA LEU A 6 3.96 7.27 -7.88
C LEU A 6 5.40 7.04 -8.38
N ARG A 7 6.34 7.79 -7.84
CA ARG A 7 7.76 7.43 -7.93
C ARG A 7 8.04 6.30 -6.93
N LYS A 8 8.05 5.06 -7.43
CA LYS A 8 8.37 3.88 -6.62
C LYS A 8 9.86 3.56 -6.76
N ASP A 9 10.63 4.08 -5.82
CA ASP A 9 12.07 3.98 -5.76
C ASP A 9 12.54 3.93 -4.30
N PHE A 10 13.83 3.64 -4.04
CA PHE A 10 14.45 3.70 -2.73
C PHE A 10 14.84 5.15 -2.43
N THR A 11 13.93 5.92 -1.84
CA THR A 11 14.17 7.31 -1.47
C THR A 11 15.06 7.36 -0.23
N ILE A 12 16.33 7.74 -0.40
CA ILE A 12 17.35 7.77 0.65
C ILE A 12 17.94 9.18 0.89
N ASP A 13 17.51 10.15 0.10
CA ASP A 13 18.03 11.50 0.12
C ASP A 13 16.90 12.49 -0.23
N ASP A 14 16.85 13.66 0.40
CA ASP A 14 15.85 14.69 0.16
C ASP A 14 15.86 15.21 -1.29
N TYR A 15 17.02 15.24 -1.93
CA TYR A 15 17.15 15.56 -3.35
C TYR A 15 16.24 14.71 -4.24
N MET A 16 16.03 13.42 -3.88
CA MET A 16 15.15 12.53 -4.65
C MET A 16 13.67 12.96 -4.57
N ILE A 17 13.27 13.62 -3.48
CA ILE A 17 11.92 14.14 -3.30
C ILE A 17 11.73 15.40 -4.16
N TYR A 18 12.71 16.33 -4.15
CA TYR A 18 12.73 17.46 -5.08
C TYR A 18 12.70 17.01 -6.54
N GLN A 19 13.47 15.98 -6.87
CA GLN A 19 13.48 15.40 -8.22
C GLN A 19 12.12 14.81 -8.60
N ALA A 20 11.44 14.08 -7.68
CA ALA A 20 10.11 13.54 -7.91
C ALA A 20 9.09 14.67 -8.21
N SER A 21 9.12 15.75 -7.43
CA SER A 21 8.28 16.94 -7.66
C SER A 21 8.58 17.60 -9.01
N ALA A 22 9.86 17.80 -9.35
CA ALA A 22 10.26 18.39 -10.63
C ALA A 22 9.86 17.54 -11.85
N MET A 23 9.71 16.22 -11.67
CA MET A 23 9.23 15.29 -12.69
C MET A 23 7.69 15.16 -12.72
N ASN A 24 6.96 15.98 -12.00
CA ASN A 24 5.51 15.95 -11.85
C ASN A 24 4.97 14.60 -11.32
N ALA A 25 5.69 13.95 -10.41
CA ALA A 25 5.13 12.86 -9.64
C ALA A 25 4.02 13.39 -8.72
N SER A 26 3.04 12.56 -8.41
CA SER A 26 1.98 12.85 -7.44
C SER A 26 2.28 12.27 -6.06
N ALA A 27 3.18 11.28 -6.01
CA ALA A 27 3.59 10.61 -4.79
C ALA A 27 5.03 10.11 -4.88
N VAL A 28 5.68 9.97 -3.72
CA VAL A 28 7.01 9.39 -3.55
C VAL A 28 6.98 8.35 -2.44
N LEU A 29 7.58 7.18 -2.69
CA LEU A 29 7.62 6.09 -1.71
C LEU A 29 8.68 6.36 -0.64
N LEU A 30 8.31 6.22 0.63
CA LEU A 30 9.23 6.12 1.77
C LEU A 30 9.20 4.70 2.33
N ILE A 31 10.32 4.18 2.81
CA ILE A 31 10.44 2.78 3.24
C ILE A 31 11.05 2.71 4.65
N CYS A 32 10.30 2.16 5.61
CA CYS A 32 10.73 2.09 7.01
C CYS A 32 12.04 1.33 7.21
N SER A 33 12.29 0.28 6.45
CA SER A 33 13.47 -0.57 6.62
C SER A 33 14.80 0.09 6.22
N ILE A 34 14.75 1.19 5.46
CA ILE A 34 15.95 1.91 4.97
C ILE A 34 16.09 3.33 5.52
N LEU A 35 15.04 3.87 6.16
CA LEU A 35 15.03 5.22 6.73
C LEU A 35 14.95 5.15 8.26
N ASP A 36 15.62 6.05 8.94
CA ASP A 36 15.42 6.26 10.37
C ASP A 36 14.17 7.12 10.66
N ASP A 37 13.79 7.27 11.93
CA ASP A 37 12.56 7.97 12.32
C ASP A 37 12.62 9.47 11.98
N GLY A 38 13.82 10.07 12.09
CA GLY A 38 14.04 11.46 11.72
C GLY A 38 13.87 11.68 10.22
N GLN A 39 14.43 10.78 9.41
CA GLN A 39 14.31 10.80 7.95
C GLN A 39 12.86 10.54 7.51
N LEU A 40 12.16 9.56 8.09
CA LEU A 40 10.74 9.30 7.77
C LEU A 40 9.90 10.54 7.97
N LYS A 41 10.08 11.22 9.11
CA LYS A 41 9.36 12.45 9.42
C LYS A 41 9.74 13.60 8.48
N ALA A 42 11.03 13.89 8.36
CA ALA A 42 11.52 15.01 7.54
C ALA A 42 11.15 14.86 6.05
N TYR A 43 11.26 13.64 5.52
CA TYR A 43 10.92 13.36 4.11
C TYR A 43 9.42 13.39 3.86
N GLY A 44 8.61 12.95 4.84
CA GLY A 44 7.15 13.07 4.78
C GLY A 44 6.70 14.54 4.77
N GLU A 45 7.28 15.37 5.65
CA GLU A 45 7.01 16.81 5.71
C GLU A 45 7.43 17.52 4.42
N LEU A 46 8.65 17.25 3.91
CA LEU A 46 9.13 17.79 2.64
C LEU A 46 8.25 17.40 1.46
N ALA A 47 7.83 16.13 1.39
CA ALA A 47 6.91 15.67 0.35
C ALA A 47 5.60 16.47 0.39
N ALA A 48 5.02 16.65 1.58
CA ALA A 48 3.79 17.44 1.77
C ALA A 48 3.97 18.92 1.36
N GLU A 49 5.09 19.55 1.71
CA GLU A 49 5.42 20.92 1.29
C GLU A 49 5.49 21.05 -0.23
N LEU A 50 5.97 20.03 -0.92
CA LEU A 50 6.05 19.98 -2.38
C LEU A 50 4.76 19.49 -3.06
N GLY A 51 3.68 19.27 -2.29
CA GLY A 51 2.40 18.80 -2.82
C GLY A 51 2.38 17.31 -3.22
N LEU A 52 3.33 16.51 -2.72
CA LEU A 52 3.40 15.08 -2.96
C LEU A 52 2.76 14.29 -1.82
N THR A 53 2.08 13.20 -2.13
CA THR A 53 1.73 12.18 -1.14
C THR A 53 2.96 11.31 -0.86
N ALA A 54 3.21 10.97 0.41
CA ALA A 54 4.28 10.06 0.81
C ALA A 54 3.70 8.76 1.41
N PRO A 55 3.38 7.73 0.60
CA PRO A 55 3.11 6.39 1.13
C PRO A 55 4.35 5.86 1.85
N VAL A 56 4.14 5.26 3.03
CA VAL A 56 5.21 4.66 3.84
C VAL A 56 5.08 3.15 3.83
N GLU A 57 6.06 2.46 3.25
CA GLU A 57 6.12 1.00 3.19
C GLU A 57 6.64 0.43 4.52
N ALA A 58 5.94 -0.56 5.05
CA ALA A 58 6.26 -1.26 6.28
C ALA A 58 6.07 -2.79 6.13
N HIS A 59 6.83 -3.59 6.90
CA HIS A 59 6.82 -5.05 6.88
C HIS A 59 6.47 -5.67 8.24
N THR A 60 6.59 -4.90 9.31
CA THR A 60 6.45 -5.38 10.69
C THR A 60 5.59 -4.44 11.53
N GLU A 61 5.06 -4.93 12.67
CA GLU A 61 4.32 -4.10 13.61
C GLU A 61 5.12 -2.87 14.07
N THR A 62 6.40 -3.06 14.38
CA THR A 62 7.28 -1.94 14.78
C THR A 62 7.42 -0.90 13.66
N GLU A 63 7.50 -1.33 12.40
CA GLU A 63 7.55 -0.40 11.28
C GLU A 63 6.22 0.33 11.06
N ILE A 64 5.07 -0.33 11.27
CA ILE A 64 3.76 0.34 11.28
C ILE A 64 3.71 1.44 12.35
N GLU A 65 4.18 1.14 13.58
CA GLU A 65 4.23 2.14 14.64
C GLU A 65 5.13 3.33 14.27
N ARG A 66 6.27 3.08 13.65
CA ARG A 66 7.19 4.13 13.16
C ARG A 66 6.53 4.98 12.08
N ALA A 67 5.87 4.34 11.10
CA ALA A 67 5.12 5.02 10.04
C ALA A 67 4.01 5.92 10.64
N LEU A 68 3.22 5.41 11.59
CA LEU A 68 2.19 6.19 12.26
C LEU A 68 2.76 7.37 13.05
N LYS A 69 3.87 7.17 13.77
CA LYS A 69 4.56 8.25 14.50
C LYS A 69 5.13 9.32 13.59
N SER A 70 5.52 8.99 12.37
CA SER A 70 5.98 9.98 11.37
C SER A 70 4.85 10.79 10.76
N GLY A 71 3.57 10.45 11.03
CA GLY A 71 2.39 11.13 10.49
C GLY A 71 1.92 10.58 9.15
N ALA A 72 2.30 9.35 8.78
CA ALA A 72 1.90 8.74 7.53
C ALA A 72 0.36 8.65 7.38
N GLY A 73 -0.20 9.25 6.34
CA GLY A 73 -1.62 9.13 5.97
C GLY A 73 -1.90 7.94 5.05
N VAL A 74 -0.85 7.33 4.49
CA VAL A 74 -0.92 6.14 3.62
C VAL A 74 0.17 5.18 4.07
N ILE A 75 -0.20 3.96 4.42
CA ILE A 75 0.73 2.91 4.82
C ILE A 75 0.61 1.73 3.87
N GLY A 76 1.73 1.35 3.26
CA GLY A 76 1.86 0.16 2.42
C GLY A 76 2.39 -1.02 3.23
N VAL A 77 1.68 -2.14 3.26
CA VAL A 77 2.17 -3.38 3.84
C VAL A 77 2.68 -4.28 2.74
N ASN A 78 3.98 -4.55 2.77
CA ASN A 78 4.61 -5.41 1.78
C ASN A 78 4.52 -6.89 2.22
N ASN A 79 3.73 -7.67 1.46
CA ASN A 79 3.52 -9.10 1.70
C ASN A 79 4.70 -9.96 1.26
N ARG A 80 5.69 -9.39 0.58
CA ARG A 80 6.89 -10.12 0.16
C ARG A 80 7.96 -10.03 1.22
N ASN A 81 8.40 -11.16 1.73
CA ASN A 81 9.59 -11.22 2.57
C ASN A 81 10.83 -10.92 1.72
N LEU A 82 11.53 -9.82 2.02
CA LEU A 82 12.68 -9.38 1.25
C LEU A 82 13.92 -10.28 1.39
N LYS A 83 13.93 -11.21 2.35
CA LYS A 83 15.06 -12.13 2.57
C LYS A 83 14.97 -13.39 1.72
N ASN A 84 13.76 -13.94 1.54
CA ASN A 84 13.54 -15.21 0.83
C ASN A 84 12.54 -15.12 -0.33
N PHE A 85 11.98 -13.92 -0.58
CA PHE A 85 11.00 -13.60 -1.63
C PHE A 85 9.69 -14.38 -1.55
N THR A 86 9.40 -15.04 -0.44
CA THR A 86 8.09 -15.65 -0.20
C THR A 86 7.03 -14.58 -0.03
N VAL A 87 5.79 -14.90 -0.43
CA VAL A 87 4.63 -14.04 -0.30
C VAL A 87 3.64 -14.69 0.65
N ASP A 88 3.16 -13.92 1.62
CA ASP A 88 2.18 -14.37 2.60
C ASP A 88 1.19 -13.23 2.91
N PHE A 89 -0.07 -13.38 2.49
CA PHE A 89 -1.14 -12.41 2.77
C PHE A 89 -1.58 -12.40 4.24
N SER A 90 -1.22 -13.42 5.03
CA SER A 90 -1.48 -13.40 6.47
C SER A 90 -0.76 -12.23 7.16
N ASN A 91 0.37 -11.78 6.61
CA ASN A 91 1.07 -10.60 7.10
C ASN A 91 0.19 -9.34 6.99
N ALA A 92 -0.43 -9.12 5.84
CA ALA A 92 -1.35 -8.00 5.64
C ALA A 92 -2.55 -8.07 6.60
N ALA A 93 -3.14 -9.25 6.78
CA ALA A 93 -4.26 -9.47 7.70
C ALA A 93 -3.86 -9.14 9.16
N ASN A 94 -2.73 -9.66 9.62
CA ASN A 94 -2.23 -9.45 10.98
C ASN A 94 -1.88 -7.97 11.25
N LEU A 95 -1.33 -7.28 10.27
CA LEU A 95 -0.93 -5.88 10.40
C LEU A 95 -2.08 -4.90 10.20
N ARG A 96 -3.18 -5.31 9.52
CA ARG A 96 -4.34 -4.44 9.29
C ARG A 96 -4.92 -3.87 10.58
N GLU A 97 -5.01 -4.67 11.62
CA GLU A 97 -5.57 -4.25 12.91
C GLU A 97 -4.74 -3.15 13.61
N ARG A 98 -3.47 -3.01 13.22
CA ARG A 98 -2.56 -1.98 13.75
C ARG A 98 -2.69 -0.65 13.02
N ILE A 99 -3.36 -0.61 11.85
CA ILE A 99 -3.52 0.58 11.03
C ILE A 99 -4.88 1.20 11.33
N PRO A 100 -4.94 2.45 11.86
CA PRO A 100 -6.20 3.15 12.13
C PRO A 100 -7.05 3.33 10.86
N THR A 101 -8.37 3.39 11.03
CA THR A 101 -9.32 3.48 9.90
C THR A 101 -9.25 4.81 9.13
N ASN A 102 -8.64 5.84 9.70
CA ASN A 102 -8.37 7.12 9.04
C ASN A 102 -7.06 7.15 8.24
N VAL A 103 -6.30 6.05 8.24
CA VAL A 103 -5.07 5.87 7.46
C VAL A 103 -5.36 4.92 6.31
N ILE A 104 -4.99 5.30 5.09
CA ILE A 104 -5.17 4.46 3.90
C ILE A 104 -4.22 3.27 3.98
N PHE A 105 -4.78 2.07 3.92
CA PHE A 105 -4.03 0.82 3.89
C PHE A 105 -3.87 0.31 2.47
N VAL A 106 -2.61 0.17 2.04
CA VAL A 106 -2.23 -0.37 0.73
C VAL A 106 -1.57 -1.73 0.92
N ALA A 107 -2.11 -2.78 0.30
CA ALA A 107 -1.45 -4.08 0.27
C ALA A 107 -0.49 -4.14 -0.93
N GLU A 108 0.78 -4.45 -0.67
CA GLU A 108 1.82 -4.46 -1.69
C GLU A 108 2.38 -5.86 -1.91
N SER A 109 2.75 -6.15 -3.14
CA SER A 109 3.37 -7.39 -3.59
C SER A 109 2.48 -8.64 -3.47
N GLY A 110 2.82 -9.65 -4.26
CA GLY A 110 2.27 -11.00 -4.15
C GLY A 110 1.02 -11.27 -4.96
N VAL A 111 0.32 -10.26 -5.42
CA VAL A 111 -0.85 -10.43 -6.28
C VAL A 111 -0.45 -11.03 -7.62
N LYS A 112 -1.04 -12.17 -7.96
CA LYS A 112 -0.86 -12.88 -9.23
C LYS A 112 -2.20 -13.02 -9.96
N GLU A 113 -3.24 -13.42 -9.24
CA GLU A 113 -4.56 -13.71 -9.78
C GLU A 113 -5.63 -12.78 -9.18
N PRO A 114 -6.78 -12.61 -9.84
CA PRO A 114 -7.87 -11.77 -9.34
C PRO A 114 -8.33 -12.15 -7.93
N GLN A 115 -8.33 -13.43 -7.59
CA GLN A 115 -8.72 -13.93 -6.26
C GLN A 115 -7.85 -13.35 -5.14
N ASP A 116 -6.56 -13.10 -5.40
CA ASP A 116 -5.65 -12.50 -4.42
C ASP A 116 -6.12 -11.09 -4.04
N VAL A 117 -6.61 -10.32 -5.03
CA VAL A 117 -7.17 -8.98 -4.80
C VAL A 117 -8.47 -9.07 -4.00
N GLY A 118 -9.31 -10.07 -4.26
CA GLY A 118 -10.51 -10.33 -3.49
C GLY A 118 -10.21 -10.56 -2.01
N VAL A 119 -9.23 -11.42 -1.71
CA VAL A 119 -8.77 -11.69 -0.33
C VAL A 119 -8.26 -10.43 0.35
N LEU A 120 -7.44 -9.63 -0.33
CA LEU A 120 -6.93 -8.38 0.22
C LEU A 120 -8.04 -7.35 0.48
N ALA A 121 -9.05 -7.31 -0.37
CA ALA A 121 -10.24 -6.48 -0.17
C ALA A 121 -11.09 -6.94 1.03
N GLU A 122 -11.23 -8.27 1.25
CA GLU A 122 -11.89 -8.84 2.42
C GLU A 122 -11.15 -8.48 3.73
N ILE A 123 -9.83 -8.40 3.71
CA ILE A 123 -8.98 -7.95 4.84
C ILE A 123 -9.15 -6.44 5.12
N GLY A 124 -9.79 -5.70 4.23
CA GLY A 124 -9.99 -4.25 4.35
C GLY A 124 -8.85 -3.42 3.80
N ALA A 125 -8.15 -3.89 2.77
CA ALA A 125 -7.23 -3.06 2.01
C ALA A 125 -8.00 -2.01 1.18
N ASP A 126 -7.60 -0.74 1.31
CA ASP A 126 -8.17 0.35 0.54
C ASP A 126 -7.66 0.34 -0.91
N ALA A 127 -6.41 -0.10 -1.09
CA ALA A 127 -5.77 -0.21 -2.39
C ALA A 127 -4.79 -1.39 -2.44
N VAL A 128 -4.41 -1.79 -3.66
CA VAL A 128 -3.38 -2.79 -3.92
C VAL A 128 -2.33 -2.21 -4.88
N LEU A 129 -1.07 -2.51 -4.63
CA LEU A 129 0.03 -2.14 -5.52
C LEU A 129 0.51 -3.37 -6.29
N ILE A 130 0.28 -3.36 -7.60
CA ILE A 130 0.52 -4.50 -8.49
C ILE A 130 1.43 -4.05 -9.65
N GLY A 131 2.56 -4.70 -9.80
CA GLY A 131 3.46 -4.47 -10.93
C GLY A 131 3.55 -5.69 -11.84
N GLU A 132 4.13 -6.78 -11.33
CA GLU A 132 4.52 -7.96 -12.12
C GLU A 132 3.34 -8.59 -12.88
N ALA A 133 2.21 -8.83 -12.21
CA ALA A 133 1.05 -9.47 -12.82
C ALA A 133 0.48 -8.65 -13.99
N LEU A 134 0.41 -7.33 -13.85
CA LEU A 134 -0.03 -6.44 -14.94
C LEU A 134 0.98 -6.35 -16.07
N MET A 135 2.28 -6.31 -15.75
CA MET A 135 3.32 -6.24 -16.80
C MET A 135 3.41 -7.52 -17.63
N ARG A 136 3.12 -8.68 -17.03
CA ARG A 136 3.11 -10.00 -17.70
C ARG A 136 1.80 -10.30 -18.46
N ALA A 137 0.72 -9.60 -18.16
CA ALA A 137 -0.57 -9.82 -18.81
C ALA A 137 -0.49 -9.49 -20.32
N GLU A 138 -1.08 -10.34 -21.15
CA GLU A 138 -1.23 -10.10 -22.59
C GLU A 138 -2.15 -8.90 -22.82
N ASP A 139 -3.33 -8.90 -22.20
CA ASP A 139 -4.23 -7.75 -22.16
C ASP A 139 -4.25 -7.14 -20.74
N LYS A 140 -3.60 -5.98 -20.60
CA LYS A 140 -3.50 -5.25 -19.33
C LYS A 140 -4.83 -4.62 -18.92
N THR A 141 -5.66 -4.25 -19.88
CA THR A 141 -6.97 -3.63 -19.66
C THR A 141 -7.94 -4.65 -19.09
N GLU A 142 -7.99 -5.83 -19.71
CA GLU A 142 -8.81 -6.94 -19.23
C GLU A 142 -8.37 -7.40 -17.85
N ARG A 143 -7.07 -7.63 -17.63
CA ARG A 143 -6.52 -8.04 -16.33
C ARG A 143 -6.82 -7.01 -15.23
N LEU A 144 -6.73 -5.72 -15.53
CA LEU A 144 -7.09 -4.67 -14.57
C LEU A 144 -8.60 -4.67 -14.25
N ALA A 145 -9.45 -4.96 -15.25
CA ALA A 145 -10.89 -5.08 -15.03
C ALA A 145 -11.23 -6.27 -14.13
N GLU A 146 -10.59 -7.42 -14.33
CA GLU A 146 -10.72 -8.61 -13.46
C GLU A 146 -10.31 -8.30 -12.01
N PHE A 147 -9.18 -7.62 -11.80
CA PHE A 147 -8.75 -7.20 -10.47
C PHE A 147 -9.75 -6.28 -9.80
N LYS A 148 -10.29 -5.30 -10.51
CA LYS A 148 -11.32 -4.40 -9.98
C LYS A 148 -12.61 -5.12 -9.61
N GLN A 149 -13.03 -6.09 -10.43
CA GLN A 149 -14.22 -6.91 -10.15
C GLN A 149 -14.01 -7.76 -8.89
N ALA A 150 -12.86 -8.42 -8.76
CA ALA A 150 -12.52 -9.21 -7.58
C ALA A 150 -12.47 -8.35 -6.30
N ALA A 151 -11.92 -7.12 -6.38
CA ALA A 151 -11.93 -6.18 -5.26
C ALA A 151 -13.36 -5.82 -4.82
N ALA A 152 -14.28 -5.58 -5.75
CA ALA A 152 -15.67 -5.28 -5.43
C ALA A 152 -16.34 -6.46 -4.70
N GLN A 153 -16.18 -7.67 -5.21
CA GLN A 153 -16.70 -8.90 -4.60
C GLN A 153 -16.13 -9.13 -3.19
N GLY A 154 -14.84 -8.90 -2.98
CA GLY A 154 -14.21 -9.03 -1.66
C GLY A 154 -14.78 -8.03 -0.64
N ARG A 155 -15.03 -6.78 -1.04
CA ARG A 155 -15.68 -5.77 -0.18
C ARG A 155 -17.12 -6.14 0.17
N GLU A 156 -17.89 -6.67 -0.77
CA GLU A 156 -19.25 -7.14 -0.52
C GLU A 156 -19.27 -8.26 0.54
N LYS A 157 -18.40 -9.26 0.42
CA LYS A 157 -18.27 -10.33 1.40
C LYS A 157 -17.87 -9.83 2.78
N ALA A 158 -16.92 -8.89 2.86
CA ALA A 158 -16.53 -8.28 4.13
C ALA A 158 -17.71 -7.56 4.80
N ALA A 159 -18.53 -6.84 4.04
CA ALA A 159 -19.71 -6.16 4.55
C ALA A 159 -20.79 -7.15 5.08
N GLU A 160 -20.99 -8.26 4.40
CA GLU A 160 -21.93 -9.33 4.83
C GLU A 160 -21.48 -10.00 6.13
N GLN A 161 -20.18 -10.21 6.32
CA GLN A 161 -19.62 -10.80 7.54
C GLN A 161 -19.82 -9.90 8.76
N VAL A 162 -19.69 -8.58 8.61
CA VAL A 162 -19.96 -7.62 9.70
C VAL A 162 -21.43 -7.65 10.09
N GLN A 163 -22.36 -7.66 9.13
CA GLN A 163 -23.80 -7.69 9.42
C GLN A 163 -24.24 -8.98 10.13
N THR A 164 -23.62 -10.12 9.81
CA THR A 164 -23.96 -11.39 10.47
C THR A 164 -23.42 -11.49 11.89
N SER A 165 -22.30 -10.83 12.21
CA SER A 165 -21.75 -10.80 13.57
C SER A 165 -22.56 -9.91 14.52
N ASP A 166 -23.10 -8.80 14.01
CA ASP A 166 -23.92 -7.87 14.82
C ASP A 166 -25.31 -8.43 15.18
N VAL A 167 -25.81 -9.43 14.42
CA VAL A 167 -27.11 -10.09 14.68
C VAL A 167 -27.00 -11.19 15.74
N GLN A 168 -25.77 -11.65 16.05
CA GLN A 168 -25.52 -12.74 17.01
C GLN A 168 -25.04 -12.27 18.39
N SER A 169 -24.88 -10.95 18.58
CA SER A 169 -24.48 -10.30 19.85
C SER A 169 -25.69 -9.66 20.53
#